data_96aa60b35b1a450da22fd3785e02a7b8
#
_entry.id   96aa60b35b1a450da22fd3785e02a7b8
#
_cell.length_a   1.000
_cell.length_b   1.000
_cell.length_c   1.000
_cell.angle_alpha   90.00
_cell.angle_beta   90.00
_cell.angle_gamma   90.00
#
_symmetry.space_group_name_H-M   'P 1'
#
loop_
_entity.id
_entity.type
_entity.pdbx_description
1 polymer ?
#
loop_
_entity_poly.entity_id
_entity_poly.type
_entity_poly.pdbx_seq_one_letter_code
_entity_poly.pdbx_strand_id
1 'polypeptide(L)'
;MAKMTVKAAYLTLIAHALTYPEAYLDHPWGHDAVKVGKKMFATFGGEEGGPDFSMSVKLPTSSEMALTLPWVEPTGYGLGKAGWVTARIRKGSDFDIATMKGWIDQSYRAVAPKKLVKTLE
;
A
#
# COMPACT_ATOMS: atom_id res chain seq x y z
N MET A 1 -18.02 14.84 -7.39
CA MET A 1 -17.56 13.59 -7.98
C MET A 1 -17.89 12.42 -7.07
N ALA A 2 -18.36 11.33 -7.66
CA ALA A 2 -18.61 10.15 -6.87
C ALA A 2 -17.29 9.56 -6.40
N LYS A 3 -17.23 9.18 -5.14
CA LYS A 3 -16.07 8.46 -4.62
C LYS A 3 -15.97 7.08 -5.25
N MET A 4 -14.75 6.63 -5.44
CA MET A 4 -14.47 5.28 -5.85
C MET A 4 -15.00 4.29 -4.80
N THR A 5 -15.57 3.17 -5.24
CA THR A 5 -16.03 2.13 -4.32
C THR A 5 -14.82 1.47 -3.65
N VAL A 6 -15.06 0.81 -2.52
CA VAL A 6 -14.00 0.07 -1.81
C VAL A 6 -13.40 -0.99 -2.72
N LYS A 7 -14.24 -1.74 -3.46
CA LYS A 7 -13.75 -2.76 -4.39
C LYS A 7 -12.90 -2.14 -5.50
N ALA A 8 -13.36 -1.04 -6.10
CA ALA A 8 -12.59 -0.37 -7.16
C ALA A 8 -11.26 0.15 -6.64
N ALA A 9 -11.25 0.70 -5.41
CA ALA A 9 -10.02 1.16 -4.77
C ALA A 9 -9.02 0.02 -4.59
N TYR A 10 -9.48 -1.13 -4.09
CA TYR A 10 -8.66 -2.32 -3.90
C TYR A 10 -7.98 -2.74 -5.21
N LEU A 11 -8.79 -2.90 -6.26
CA LEU A 11 -8.29 -3.34 -7.56
C LEU A 11 -7.35 -2.31 -8.19
N THR A 12 -7.68 -1.02 -8.06
CA THR A 12 -6.86 0.07 -8.60
C THR A 12 -5.49 0.11 -7.94
N LEU A 13 -5.44 -0.03 -6.61
CA LEU A 13 -4.18 0.04 -5.87
C LEU A 13 -3.28 -1.15 -6.17
N ILE A 14 -3.84 -2.36 -6.25
CA ILE A 14 -3.06 -3.55 -6.63
C ILE A 14 -2.52 -3.39 -8.05
N ALA A 15 -3.37 -3.00 -9.00
CA ALA A 15 -2.95 -2.80 -10.38
C ALA A 15 -1.84 -1.76 -10.48
N HIS A 16 -1.97 -0.66 -9.73
CA HIS A 16 -0.94 0.38 -9.71
C HIS A 16 0.40 -0.17 -9.19
N ALA A 17 0.37 -0.90 -8.07
CA ALA A 17 1.59 -1.48 -7.50
C ALA A 17 2.28 -2.43 -8.48
N LEU A 18 1.50 -3.18 -9.27
CA LEU A 18 2.05 -4.13 -10.25
C LEU A 18 2.67 -3.45 -11.48
N THR A 19 2.49 -2.14 -11.64
CA THR A 19 3.14 -1.41 -12.77
C THR A 19 4.62 -1.15 -12.54
N TYR A 20 5.11 -1.30 -11.29
CA TYR A 20 6.51 -1.02 -11.00
C TYR A 20 7.43 -2.11 -11.51
N PRO A 21 8.70 -1.76 -11.85
CA PRO A 21 9.64 -2.73 -12.42
C PRO A 21 9.83 -3.97 -11.54
N GLU A 22 9.70 -5.14 -12.15
CA GLU A 22 9.86 -6.45 -11.52
C GLU A 22 8.90 -6.71 -10.35
N ALA A 23 7.84 -5.92 -10.22
CA ALA A 23 6.82 -6.16 -9.21
C ALA A 23 5.98 -7.39 -9.58
N TYR A 24 5.63 -8.19 -8.59
CA TYR A 24 4.78 -9.35 -8.80
C TYR A 24 3.88 -9.58 -7.60
N LEU A 25 2.76 -10.24 -7.85
CA LEU A 25 1.76 -10.54 -6.82
C LEU A 25 2.09 -11.88 -6.15
N ASP A 26 2.03 -11.91 -4.83
CA ASP A 26 2.21 -13.12 -4.03
C ASP A 26 1.08 -13.19 -3.00
N HIS A 27 0.87 -14.35 -2.44
CA HIS A 27 -0.23 -14.58 -1.49
C HIS A 27 0.28 -15.28 -0.22
N PRO A 28 1.21 -14.65 0.53
CA PRO A 28 1.65 -15.26 1.78
C PRO A 28 0.48 -15.32 2.75
N TRP A 29 0.23 -16.52 3.28
CA TRP A 29 -0.86 -16.74 4.26
C TRP A 29 -2.24 -16.26 3.79
N GLY A 30 -2.51 -16.33 2.47
CA GLY A 30 -3.82 -15.97 1.95
C GLY A 30 -4.11 -14.49 1.77
N HIS A 31 -3.12 -13.63 2.02
CA HIS A 31 -3.25 -12.19 1.78
C HIS A 31 -2.51 -11.80 0.51
N ASP A 32 -3.01 -10.75 -0.16
CA ASP A 32 -2.33 -10.23 -1.34
C ASP A 32 -1.13 -9.39 -0.92
N ALA A 33 0.01 -9.66 -1.50
CA ALA A 33 1.22 -8.87 -1.29
C ALA A 33 1.90 -8.62 -2.62
N VAL A 34 2.32 -7.38 -2.86
CA VAL A 34 3.10 -7.04 -4.06
C VAL A 34 4.55 -6.94 -3.64
N LYS A 35 5.38 -7.71 -4.32
CA LYS A 35 6.79 -7.86 -3.98
C LYS A 35 7.70 -7.40 -5.10
N VAL A 36 8.92 -7.06 -4.72
CA VAL A 36 10.03 -6.88 -5.64
C VAL A 36 11.22 -7.67 -5.06
N GLY A 37 11.73 -8.63 -5.83
CA GLY A 37 12.68 -9.58 -5.27
C GLY A 37 12.03 -10.42 -4.17
N LYS A 38 12.64 -10.44 -2.99
CA LYS A 38 12.10 -11.19 -1.86
C LYS A 38 11.36 -10.29 -0.86
N LYS A 39 11.22 -8.99 -1.15
CA LYS A 39 10.66 -8.03 -0.20
C LYS A 39 9.30 -7.55 -0.64
N MET A 40 8.40 -7.39 0.33
CA MET A 40 7.08 -6.79 0.09
C MET A 40 7.21 -5.28 0.16
N PHE A 41 6.52 -4.56 -0.75
CA PHE A 41 6.41 -3.11 -0.63
C PHE A 41 4.96 -2.63 -0.50
N ALA A 42 4.00 -3.50 -0.71
CA ALA A 42 2.59 -3.22 -0.42
C ALA A 42 1.90 -4.53 -0.05
N THR A 43 1.17 -4.55 1.04
CA THR A 43 0.37 -5.71 1.43
C THR A 43 -1.08 -5.29 1.58
N PHE A 44 -1.98 -6.21 1.30
CA PHE A 44 -3.42 -5.95 1.33
C PHE A 44 -4.10 -7.01 2.18
N GLY A 45 -4.84 -6.59 3.20
CA GLY A 45 -5.63 -7.47 4.03
C GLY A 45 -7.11 -7.36 3.70
N GLY A 46 -7.92 -8.32 4.16
CA GLY A 46 -9.34 -8.38 3.86
C GLY A 46 -9.60 -9.22 2.61
N GLU A 47 -10.87 -9.29 2.21
CA GLU A 47 -11.28 -10.07 1.04
C GLU A 47 -11.50 -9.19 -0.16
N GLU A 48 -11.05 -9.64 -1.33
CA GLU A 48 -11.34 -8.95 -2.58
C GLU A 48 -12.85 -8.85 -2.77
N GLY A 49 -13.34 -7.63 -2.94
CA GLY A 49 -14.76 -7.39 -3.08
C GLY A 49 -15.52 -7.41 -1.77
N GLY A 50 -14.84 -7.55 -0.64
CA GLY A 50 -15.44 -7.46 0.68
C GLY A 50 -15.80 -6.03 1.08
N PRO A 51 -16.41 -5.84 2.28
CA PRO A 51 -16.88 -4.52 2.70
C PRO A 51 -15.74 -3.55 3.06
N ASP A 52 -14.55 -4.07 3.35
CA ASP A 52 -13.39 -3.25 3.67
C ASP A 52 -12.11 -3.99 3.31
N PHE A 53 -11.00 -3.23 3.29
CA PHE A 53 -9.66 -3.82 3.14
C PHE A 53 -8.66 -2.93 3.85
N SER A 54 -7.45 -3.46 4.06
CA SER A 54 -6.33 -2.68 4.57
C SER A 54 -5.17 -2.74 3.58
N MET A 55 -4.37 -1.66 3.56
CA MET A 55 -3.15 -1.60 2.76
C MET A 55 -2.02 -1.17 3.68
N SER A 56 -0.94 -1.93 3.70
CA SER A 56 0.25 -1.58 4.48
C SER A 56 1.40 -1.26 3.52
N VAL A 57 2.06 -0.14 3.78
CA VAL A 57 3.18 0.33 2.98
C VAL A 57 4.25 0.95 3.89
N LYS A 58 5.49 0.99 3.41
CA LYS A 58 6.60 1.58 4.15
C LYS A 58 6.79 3.04 3.74
N LEU A 59 6.64 3.95 4.69
CA LEU A 59 6.74 5.39 4.46
C LEU A 59 7.84 6.00 5.32
N PRO A 60 9.11 5.89 4.90
CA PRO A 60 10.22 6.39 5.71
C PRO A 60 10.20 7.90 5.91
N THR A 61 9.57 8.66 5.01
CA THR A 61 9.52 10.12 5.12
C THR A 61 8.13 10.68 5.41
N SER A 62 7.06 9.93 5.16
CA SER A 62 5.68 10.43 5.27
C SER A 62 4.85 9.74 6.34
N SER A 63 5.42 8.81 7.12
CA SER A 63 4.63 8.04 8.09
C SER A 63 3.95 8.93 9.12
N GLU A 64 4.64 9.94 9.65
CA GLU A 64 4.05 10.83 10.65
C GLU A 64 2.84 11.58 10.11
N MET A 65 2.95 12.10 8.88
CA MET A 65 1.85 12.80 8.24
C MET A 65 0.68 11.84 7.97
N ALA A 66 0.97 10.64 7.46
CA ALA A 66 -0.05 9.65 7.19
C ALA A 66 -0.82 9.26 8.45
N LEU A 67 -0.12 9.14 9.57
CA LEU A 67 -0.72 8.76 10.85
C LEU A 67 -1.67 9.83 11.43
N THR A 68 -1.69 11.03 10.87
CA THR A 68 -2.69 12.05 11.27
C THR A 68 -4.08 11.76 10.70
N LEU A 69 -4.17 10.88 9.72
CA LEU A 69 -5.45 10.54 9.10
C LEU A 69 -6.19 9.52 9.97
N PRO A 70 -7.52 9.69 10.15
CA PRO A 70 -8.29 8.82 11.06
C PRO A 70 -8.37 7.36 10.62
N TRP A 71 -8.08 7.07 9.34
CA TRP A 71 -8.15 5.72 8.79
C TRP A 71 -6.76 5.07 8.64
N VAL A 72 -5.72 5.67 9.24
CA VAL A 72 -4.33 5.17 9.18
C VAL A 72 -3.82 4.91 10.58
N GLU A 73 -3.14 3.78 10.75
CA GLU A 73 -2.52 3.40 12.02
C GLU A 73 -1.15 2.80 11.79
N PRO A 74 -0.27 2.75 12.82
CA PRO A 74 1.02 2.07 12.68
C PRO A 74 0.79 0.58 12.41
N THR A 75 1.62 0.00 11.53
CA THR A 75 1.57 -1.43 11.28
C THR A 75 2.04 -2.20 12.53
N GLY A 76 1.36 -3.29 12.85
CA GLY A 76 1.69 -4.10 14.01
C GLY A 76 3.03 -4.84 13.91
N TYR A 77 3.32 -5.66 14.92
CA TYR A 77 4.52 -6.50 14.97
C TYR A 77 5.83 -5.70 14.95
N GLY A 78 5.81 -4.47 15.43
CA GLY A 78 7.01 -3.62 15.48
C GLY A 78 7.38 -2.98 14.14
N LEU A 79 6.64 -3.24 13.08
CA LEU A 79 6.93 -2.68 11.76
C LEU A 79 6.72 -1.16 11.70
N GLY A 80 5.85 -0.63 12.54
CA GLY A 80 5.61 0.81 12.62
C GLY A 80 6.88 1.61 12.90
N LYS A 81 7.83 1.04 13.66
CA LYS A 81 9.11 1.70 13.96
C LYS A 81 9.96 1.92 12.71
N ALA A 82 9.78 1.07 11.69
CA ALA A 82 10.50 1.19 10.42
C ALA A 82 9.75 2.05 9.40
N GLY A 83 8.65 2.70 9.81
CA GLY A 83 7.87 3.56 8.94
C GLY A 83 6.70 2.88 8.25
N TRP A 84 6.40 1.63 8.58
CA TRP A 84 5.24 0.94 8.02
C TRP A 84 3.94 1.47 8.62
N VAL A 85 2.99 1.78 7.77
CA VAL A 85 1.65 2.23 8.17
C VAL A 85 0.60 1.35 7.51
N THR A 86 -0.55 1.21 8.16
CA THR A 86 -1.68 0.45 7.65
C THR A 86 -2.86 1.39 7.46
N ALA A 87 -3.34 1.49 6.22
CA ALA A 87 -4.55 2.25 5.88
C ALA A 87 -5.72 1.29 5.87
N ARG A 88 -6.78 1.60 6.64
CA ARG A 88 -8.00 0.80 6.67
C ARG A 88 -9.08 1.51 5.89
N ILE A 89 -9.50 0.90 4.79
CA ILE A 89 -10.44 1.49 3.86
C ILE A 89 -11.79 0.80 4.01
N ARG A 90 -12.81 1.56 4.37
CA ARG A 90 -14.18 1.08 4.57
C ARG A 90 -15.14 1.95 3.76
N LYS A 91 -16.34 1.43 3.55
CA LYS A 91 -17.40 2.24 2.95
C LYS A 91 -17.59 3.50 3.80
N GLY A 92 -17.53 4.66 3.16
CA GLY A 92 -17.64 5.94 3.84
C GLY A 92 -16.32 6.52 4.34
N SER A 93 -15.20 5.80 4.23
CA SER A 93 -13.88 6.36 4.53
C SER A 93 -13.56 7.49 3.56
N ASP A 94 -12.92 8.53 4.08
CA ASP A 94 -12.53 9.69 3.27
C ASP A 94 -11.11 9.50 2.73
N PHE A 95 -10.90 8.42 1.99
CA PHE A 95 -9.60 8.10 1.42
C PHE A 95 -9.39 8.80 0.08
N ASP A 96 -8.12 9.03 -0.25
CA ASP A 96 -7.71 9.65 -1.51
C ASP A 96 -6.81 8.68 -2.28
N ILE A 97 -7.28 8.20 -3.41
CA ILE A 97 -6.55 7.23 -4.24
C ILE A 97 -5.22 7.81 -4.72
N ALA A 98 -5.18 9.08 -5.11
CA ALA A 98 -3.93 9.70 -5.57
C ALA A 98 -2.87 9.70 -4.47
N THR A 99 -3.27 10.02 -3.24
CA THR A 99 -2.38 9.99 -2.07
C THR A 99 -1.88 8.57 -1.82
N MET A 100 -2.76 7.58 -1.87
CA MET A 100 -2.40 6.19 -1.63
C MET A 100 -1.47 5.63 -2.71
N LYS A 101 -1.66 6.04 -3.96
CA LYS A 101 -0.72 5.69 -5.04
C LYS A 101 0.66 6.27 -4.78
N GLY A 102 0.72 7.51 -4.29
CA GLY A 102 1.98 8.14 -3.90
C GLY A 102 2.67 7.38 -2.77
N TRP A 103 1.90 6.84 -1.83
CA TRP A 103 2.46 6.01 -0.75
C TRP A 103 3.05 4.71 -1.29
N ILE A 104 2.39 4.07 -2.26
CA ILE A 104 2.92 2.88 -2.91
C ILE A 104 4.24 3.20 -3.60
N ASP A 105 4.33 4.35 -4.28
CA ASP A 105 5.55 4.81 -4.92
C ASP A 105 6.68 4.98 -3.92
N GLN A 106 6.43 5.65 -2.80
CA GLN A 106 7.43 5.84 -1.76
C GLN A 106 7.89 4.50 -1.18
N SER A 107 6.94 3.58 -0.95
CA SER A 107 7.25 2.26 -0.41
C SER A 107 8.15 1.46 -1.37
N TYR A 108 7.81 1.48 -2.67
CA TYR A 108 8.64 0.81 -3.68
C TYR A 108 10.06 1.37 -3.67
N ARG A 109 10.20 2.69 -3.66
CA ARG A 109 11.52 3.34 -3.66
C ARG A 109 12.32 3.05 -2.40
N ALA A 110 11.64 2.78 -1.28
CA ALA A 110 12.30 2.44 -0.02
C ALA A 110 12.78 0.98 0.02
N VAL A 111 12.08 0.08 -0.66
CA VAL A 111 12.27 -1.37 -0.56
C VAL A 111 13.05 -1.96 -1.74
N ALA A 112 12.81 -1.45 -2.96
CA ALA A 112 13.39 -2.01 -4.17
C ALA A 112 14.90 -1.73 -4.27
N PRO A 113 15.64 -2.59 -4.99
CA PRO A 113 17.05 -2.31 -5.28
C PRO A 113 17.22 -0.96 -6.00
N LYS A 114 18.28 -0.26 -5.70
CA LYS A 114 18.54 1.07 -6.28
C LYS A 114 18.55 1.06 -7.81
N LYS A 115 19.04 -0.01 -8.40
CA LYS A 115 19.08 -0.11 -9.88
C LYS A 115 17.69 -0.07 -10.50
N LEU A 116 16.68 -0.64 -9.81
CA LEU A 116 15.31 -0.60 -10.28
C LEU A 116 14.65 0.76 -10.03
N VAL A 117 14.95 1.37 -8.89
CA VAL A 117 14.44 2.71 -8.57
C VAL A 117 14.92 3.72 -9.60
N LYS A 118 16.16 3.62 -10.04
CA LYS A 118 16.69 4.51 -11.08
C LYS A 118 15.93 4.46 -12.39
N THR A 119 15.31 3.32 -12.72
CA THR A 119 14.54 3.21 -13.97
C THR A 119 13.25 4.01 -13.93
N LEU A 120 12.83 4.49 -12.74
CA LEU A 120 11.63 5.31 -12.61
C LEU A 120 11.88 6.79 -12.89
N GLU A 121 13.11 7.19 -13.06
CA GLU A 121 13.50 8.59 -13.30
C GLU A 121 13.53 8.93 -14.78
#